data_76d7c87faa108a0407d7ce9b7e6ce7c3
#
_entry.id   76d7c87faa108a0407d7ce9b7e6ce7c3
#
_cell.length_a   1.000
_cell.length_b   1.000
_cell.length_c   1.000
_cell.angle_alpha   90.00
_cell.angle_beta   90.00
_cell.angle_gamma   90.00
#
_symmetry.space_group_name_H-M   'P 1'
#
loop_
_entity.id
_entity.type
_entity.pdbx_description
1 polymer ?
#
loop_
_entity_poly.entity_id
_entity_poly.type
_entity_poly.pdbx_seq_one_letter_code
_entity_poly.pdbx_strand_id
1 'polypeptide(L)'
;MENAIDAGSTAITVEIRQGGIGFIRITDNGCGIKKEELPLAFLRHSTSKIRTAEDLLTVSSLGFRGEALSSIAAVSQVELITKTSGSLTGSRYRIEGGEEKGLEEIGAPEGTTFISRNLFFNTPARRKFLKTAPTEAGYVSDLMERMALSHPDVSFKFLKDGVEALHTPGDGKLDSAIYAALGRDFARG
;
A
#
# COMPACT_ATOMS: atom_id res chain seq x y z
N MET A 1 -1.49 -1.52 1.60
CA MET A 1 -1.37 -2.96 1.32
C MET A 1 -2.74 -3.66 1.27
N GLU A 2 -3.61 -3.48 2.25
CA GLU A 2 -4.96 -4.06 2.25
C GLU A 2 -5.72 -3.79 0.93
N ASN A 3 -5.68 -2.56 0.42
CA ASN A 3 -6.29 -2.23 -0.86
C ASN A 3 -5.69 -2.99 -2.05
N ALA A 4 -4.39 -3.28 -2.02
CA ALA A 4 -3.73 -4.08 -3.05
C ALA A 4 -4.20 -5.54 -3.04
N ILE A 5 -4.34 -6.13 -1.84
CA ILE A 5 -4.89 -7.48 -1.67
C ILE A 5 -6.34 -7.54 -2.15
N ASP A 6 -7.16 -6.56 -1.73
CA ASP A 6 -8.57 -6.46 -2.15
C ASP A 6 -8.74 -6.25 -3.67
N ALA A 7 -7.72 -5.67 -4.33
CA ALA A 7 -7.65 -5.53 -5.79
C ALA A 7 -7.25 -6.84 -6.51
N GLY A 8 -7.10 -7.94 -5.78
CA GLY A 8 -6.73 -9.25 -6.34
C GLY A 8 -5.27 -9.35 -6.75
N SER A 9 -4.38 -8.58 -6.14
CA SER A 9 -2.96 -8.62 -6.46
C SER A 9 -2.32 -9.95 -6.07
N THR A 10 -1.47 -10.48 -6.93
CA THR A 10 -0.64 -11.67 -6.67
C THR A 10 0.80 -11.30 -6.32
N ALA A 11 1.20 -10.06 -6.55
CA ALA A 11 2.52 -9.55 -6.20
C ALA A 11 2.42 -8.10 -5.69
N ILE A 12 3.04 -7.85 -4.53
CA ILE A 12 3.08 -6.55 -3.89
C ILE A 12 4.52 -6.22 -3.50
N THR A 13 5.03 -5.10 -4.00
CA THR A 13 6.33 -4.57 -3.62
C THR A 13 6.16 -3.35 -2.73
N VAL A 14 6.81 -3.35 -1.57
CA VAL A 14 6.85 -2.23 -0.63
C VAL A 14 8.28 -1.73 -0.52
N GLU A 15 8.50 -0.45 -0.69
CA GLU A 15 9.80 0.21 -0.47
C GLU A 15 9.62 1.35 0.51
N ILE A 16 10.48 1.42 1.50
CA ILE A 16 10.57 2.54 2.44
C ILE A 16 11.97 3.12 2.46
N ARG A 17 12.05 4.44 2.73
CA ARG A 17 13.31 5.11 3.03
C ARG A 17 13.13 5.96 4.28
N GLN A 18 14.20 6.06 5.06
CA GLN A 18 14.18 6.79 6.34
C GLN A 18 13.04 6.31 7.25
N GLY A 19 12.85 4.99 7.39
CA GLY A 19 11.79 4.42 8.22
C GLY A 19 10.37 4.63 7.70
N GLY A 20 10.21 5.02 6.43
CA GLY A 20 8.91 5.38 5.84
C GLY A 20 8.52 6.84 6.06
N ILE A 21 9.31 7.61 6.81
CA ILE A 21 9.03 9.04 7.06
C ILE A 21 9.29 9.87 5.80
N GLY A 22 10.41 9.60 5.14
CA GLY A 22 10.79 10.30 3.91
C GLY A 22 10.10 9.78 2.66
N PHE A 23 9.89 8.46 2.59
CA PHE A 23 9.38 7.81 1.40
C PHE A 23 8.75 6.46 1.71
N ILE A 24 7.57 6.22 1.15
CA ILE A 24 6.90 4.92 1.07
C ILE A 24 6.40 4.74 -0.36
N ARG A 25 6.68 3.59 -0.96
CA ARG A 25 6.11 3.18 -2.25
C ARG A 25 5.52 1.78 -2.12
N ILE A 26 4.30 1.61 -2.55
CA ILE A 26 3.60 0.33 -2.63
C ILE A 26 3.17 0.14 -4.06
N THR A 27 3.67 -0.91 -4.70
CA THR A 27 3.34 -1.27 -6.08
C THR A 27 2.69 -2.64 -6.08
N ASP A 28 1.55 -2.75 -6.74
CA ASP A 28 0.80 -3.98 -6.91
C ASP A 28 0.44 -4.24 -8.37
N ASN A 29 0.09 -5.47 -8.68
CA ASN A 29 -0.37 -5.92 -9.98
C ASN A 29 -1.88 -6.26 -9.99
N GLY A 30 -2.66 -5.60 -9.14
CA GLY A 30 -4.12 -5.78 -9.05
C GLY A 30 -4.89 -5.14 -10.21
N CYS A 31 -6.21 -5.07 -10.06
CA CYS A 31 -7.11 -4.60 -11.13
C CYS A 31 -6.97 -3.12 -11.52
N GLY A 32 -6.19 -2.34 -10.76
CA GLY A 32 -6.06 -0.90 -10.96
C GLY A 32 -7.31 -0.11 -10.54
N ILE A 33 -7.26 1.20 -10.76
CA ILE A 33 -8.34 2.16 -10.45
C ILE A 33 -8.66 2.92 -11.73
N LYS A 34 -9.95 3.07 -12.04
CA LYS A 34 -10.38 3.87 -13.20
C LYS A 34 -10.09 5.34 -12.98
N LYS A 35 -9.78 6.06 -14.07
CA LYS A 35 -9.42 7.49 -14.01
C LYS A 35 -10.49 8.32 -13.29
N GLU A 36 -11.76 8.03 -13.54
CA GLU A 36 -12.90 8.76 -12.97
C GLU A 36 -13.06 8.50 -11.47
N GLU A 37 -12.55 7.39 -10.97
CA GLU A 37 -12.62 6.99 -9.56
C GLU A 37 -11.47 7.55 -8.71
N LEU A 38 -10.39 8.05 -9.34
CA LEU A 38 -9.19 8.52 -8.64
C LEU A 38 -9.48 9.67 -7.65
N PRO A 39 -10.16 10.76 -8.02
CA PRO A 39 -10.50 11.80 -7.06
C PRO A 39 -11.40 11.29 -5.93
N LEU A 40 -12.33 10.38 -6.24
CA LEU A 40 -13.25 9.80 -5.27
C LEU A 40 -12.53 8.94 -4.22
N ALA A 41 -11.45 8.24 -4.62
CA ALA A 41 -10.67 7.38 -3.72
C ALA A 41 -10.02 8.19 -2.57
N PHE A 42 -9.85 9.50 -2.72
CA PHE A 42 -9.27 10.41 -1.72
C PHE A 42 -10.31 11.23 -0.96
N LEU A 43 -11.60 11.09 -1.24
CA LEU A 43 -12.65 11.72 -0.44
C LEU A 43 -12.84 10.97 0.87
N ARG A 44 -13.14 11.74 1.94
CA ARG A 44 -13.52 11.15 3.22
C ARG A 44 -14.84 10.39 3.07
N HIS A 45 -14.94 9.25 3.77
CA HIS A 45 -16.10 8.36 3.73
C HIS A 45 -16.43 7.77 2.35
N SER A 46 -15.51 7.88 1.39
CA SER A 46 -15.65 7.26 0.09
C SER A 46 -15.12 5.83 0.15
N THR A 47 -16.00 4.86 -0.07
CA THR A 47 -15.62 3.45 -0.22
C THR A 47 -16.47 2.80 -1.29
N SER A 48 -15.83 2.05 -2.19
CA SER A 48 -16.51 1.19 -3.16
C SER A 48 -16.98 -0.14 -2.56
N LYS A 49 -16.55 -0.43 -1.31
CA LYS A 49 -16.72 -1.73 -0.64
C LYS A 49 -18.01 -1.84 0.16
N ILE A 50 -18.62 -0.72 0.55
CA ILE A 50 -19.88 -0.65 1.33
C ILE A 50 -20.77 0.40 0.70
N ARG A 51 -21.94 -0.03 0.21
CA ARG A 51 -22.97 0.84 -0.36
C ARG A 51 -24.30 0.76 0.41
N THR A 52 -24.53 -0.34 1.11
CA THR A 52 -25.76 -0.59 1.90
C THR A 52 -25.40 -1.03 3.32
N ALA A 53 -26.38 -0.97 4.23
CA ALA A 53 -26.20 -1.46 5.60
C ALA A 53 -25.98 -2.99 5.65
N GLU A 54 -26.54 -3.73 4.68
CA GLU A 54 -26.33 -5.17 4.56
C GLU A 54 -24.89 -5.50 4.18
N ASP A 55 -24.20 -4.65 3.41
CA ASP A 55 -22.81 -4.85 3.03
C ASP A 55 -21.90 -4.92 4.25
N LEU A 56 -22.24 -4.23 5.36
CA LEU A 56 -21.49 -4.26 6.62
C LEU A 56 -21.44 -5.66 7.26
N LEU A 57 -22.46 -6.48 7.02
CA LEU A 57 -22.56 -7.83 7.57
C LEU A 57 -21.80 -8.86 6.76
N THR A 58 -21.48 -8.54 5.50
CA THR A 58 -20.87 -9.45 4.51
C THR A 58 -19.48 -9.00 4.06
N VAL A 59 -18.90 -7.95 4.69
CA VAL A 59 -17.59 -7.43 4.33
C VAL A 59 -16.51 -8.49 4.50
N SER A 60 -15.98 -8.94 3.37
CA SER A 60 -14.82 -9.84 3.29
C SER A 60 -13.52 -9.08 3.00
N SER A 61 -13.58 -7.76 2.76
CA SER A 61 -12.42 -6.94 2.43
C SER A 61 -11.71 -6.42 3.67
N LEU A 62 -10.38 -6.28 3.59
CA LEU A 62 -9.53 -5.82 4.70
C LEU A 62 -9.74 -4.34 5.05
N GLY A 63 -10.13 -3.50 4.08
CA GLY A 63 -10.32 -2.06 4.28
C GLY A 63 -11.72 -1.60 3.86
N PHE A 64 -12.55 -1.13 4.78
CA PHE A 64 -13.92 -0.71 4.51
C PHE A 64 -14.28 0.71 4.98
N ARG A 65 -13.41 1.37 5.75
CA ARG A 65 -13.70 2.69 6.37
C ARG A 65 -13.66 3.87 5.40
N GLY A 66 -13.03 3.71 4.22
CA GLY A 66 -12.98 4.74 3.18
C GLY A 66 -12.20 6.01 3.55
N GLU A 67 -11.32 5.95 4.57
CA GLU A 67 -10.61 7.13 5.10
C GLU A 67 -9.09 7.04 5.02
N ALA A 68 -8.52 5.87 4.71
CA ALA A 68 -7.07 5.66 4.77
C ALA A 68 -6.33 6.56 3.79
N LEU A 69 -6.73 6.60 2.53
CA LEU A 69 -6.07 7.39 1.49
C LEU A 69 -6.22 8.89 1.75
N SER A 70 -7.42 9.35 2.13
CA SER A 70 -7.66 10.76 2.46
C SER A 70 -6.85 11.22 3.67
N SER A 71 -6.72 10.38 4.69
CA SER A 71 -5.94 10.68 5.89
C SER A 71 -4.44 10.77 5.60
N ILE A 72 -3.90 9.88 4.76
CA ILE A 72 -2.50 9.91 4.34
C ILE A 72 -2.24 11.14 3.47
N ALA A 73 -3.11 11.41 2.50
CA ALA A 73 -2.98 12.55 1.59
C ALA A 73 -3.03 13.90 2.31
N ALA A 74 -3.78 13.99 3.41
CA ALA A 74 -3.87 15.23 4.22
C ALA A 74 -2.53 15.60 4.89
N VAL A 75 -1.63 14.64 5.12
CA VAL A 75 -0.40 14.84 5.90
C VAL A 75 0.89 14.47 5.15
N SER A 76 0.78 14.19 3.86
CA SER A 76 1.92 13.81 3.02
C SER A 76 1.76 14.32 1.59
N GLN A 77 2.80 14.15 0.79
CA GLN A 77 2.78 14.35 -0.66
C GLN A 77 2.56 13.00 -1.32
N VAL A 78 1.37 12.83 -1.91
CA VAL A 78 0.94 11.57 -2.50
C VAL A 78 0.95 11.63 -4.02
N GLU A 79 1.45 10.57 -4.63
CA GLU A 79 1.37 10.29 -6.06
C GLU A 79 0.81 8.88 -6.23
N LEU A 80 -0.25 8.75 -7.00
CA LEU A 80 -0.87 7.47 -7.32
C LEU A 80 -0.84 7.28 -8.83
N ILE A 81 -0.21 6.19 -9.27
CA ILE A 81 -0.10 5.79 -10.66
C ILE A 81 -0.88 4.48 -10.81
N THR A 82 -1.80 4.42 -11.74
CA THR A 82 -2.64 3.24 -11.89
C THR A 82 -3.08 3.03 -13.33
N LYS A 83 -3.33 1.77 -13.68
CA LYS A 83 -3.88 1.37 -14.97
C LYS A 83 -4.75 0.13 -14.79
N THR A 84 -5.94 0.15 -15.38
CA THR A 84 -6.79 -1.04 -15.48
C THR A 84 -6.48 -1.84 -16.75
N SER A 85 -6.80 -3.14 -16.79
CA SER A 85 -6.53 -4.02 -17.93
C SER A 85 -7.24 -3.57 -19.23
N GLY A 86 -8.37 -2.87 -19.12
CA GLY A 86 -9.12 -2.36 -20.27
C GLY A 86 -8.66 -1.01 -20.80
N SER A 87 -7.67 -0.37 -20.17
CA SER A 87 -7.22 0.97 -20.54
C SER A 87 -5.97 0.91 -21.40
N LEU A 88 -5.86 1.76 -22.42
CA LEU A 88 -4.65 1.90 -23.24
C LEU A 88 -3.54 2.62 -22.46
N THR A 89 -3.91 3.67 -21.74
CA THR A 89 -3.01 4.50 -20.93
C THR A 89 -3.32 4.33 -19.43
N GLY A 90 -2.33 4.60 -18.59
CA GLY A 90 -2.51 4.76 -17.16
C GLY A 90 -2.81 6.20 -16.79
N SER A 91 -3.08 6.42 -15.51
CA SER A 91 -3.32 7.73 -14.93
C SER A 91 -2.36 7.97 -13.77
N ARG A 92 -1.86 9.21 -13.65
CA ARG A 92 -1.11 9.70 -12.51
C ARG A 92 -1.90 10.80 -11.81
N TYR A 93 -2.23 10.58 -10.55
CA TYR A 93 -2.93 11.53 -9.70
C TYR A 93 -2.00 12.01 -8.59
N ARG A 94 -1.92 13.32 -8.39
CA ARG A 94 -1.08 13.93 -7.35
C ARG A 94 -1.92 14.76 -6.40
N ILE A 95 -1.67 14.60 -5.10
CA ILE A 95 -2.33 15.33 -4.02
C ILE A 95 -1.30 15.62 -2.93
N GLU A 96 -1.29 16.84 -2.39
CA GLU A 96 -0.34 17.29 -1.37
C GLU A 96 -1.07 18.01 -0.26
N GLY A 97 -0.94 17.51 0.99
CA GLY A 97 -1.62 18.12 2.13
C GLY A 97 -3.14 18.19 1.98
N GLY A 98 -3.73 17.27 1.20
CA GLY A 98 -5.16 17.24 0.91
C GLY A 98 -5.60 18.07 -0.31
N GLU A 99 -4.67 18.79 -0.96
CA GLU A 99 -4.97 19.58 -2.16
C GLU A 99 -4.57 18.83 -3.44
N GLU A 100 -5.49 18.68 -4.38
CA GLU A 100 -5.22 18.10 -5.69
C GLU A 100 -4.22 18.98 -6.46
N LYS A 101 -3.17 18.33 -6.99
CA LYS A 101 -2.12 18.98 -7.79
C LYS A 101 -2.16 18.61 -9.27
N GLY A 102 -2.96 17.62 -9.64
CA GLY A 102 -3.20 17.25 -11.02
C GLY A 102 -3.52 15.80 -11.25
N LEU A 103 -4.21 15.56 -12.36
CA LEU A 103 -4.53 14.26 -12.93
C LEU A 103 -4.10 14.27 -14.39
N GLU A 104 -3.19 13.38 -14.76
CA GLU A 104 -2.63 13.28 -16.10
C GLU A 104 -2.58 11.84 -16.61
N GLU A 105 -2.59 11.66 -17.92
CA GLU A 105 -2.40 10.37 -18.55
C GLU A 105 -0.91 10.09 -18.73
N ILE A 106 -0.51 8.86 -18.42
CA ILE A 106 0.86 8.38 -18.55
C ILE A 106 0.92 6.94 -19.03
N GLY A 107 2.08 6.51 -19.51
CA GLY A 107 2.38 5.08 -19.68
C GLY A 107 2.58 4.44 -18.31
N ALA A 108 1.85 3.36 -18.02
CA ALA A 108 1.99 2.60 -16.80
C ALA A 108 1.66 1.11 -17.02
N PRO A 109 2.24 0.19 -16.24
CA PRO A 109 1.77 -1.20 -16.19
C PRO A 109 0.39 -1.30 -15.54
N GLU A 110 -0.29 -2.41 -15.75
CA GLU A 110 -1.52 -2.74 -15.02
C GLU A 110 -1.25 -2.87 -13.52
N GLY A 111 -2.23 -2.44 -12.70
CA GLY A 111 -2.12 -2.40 -11.25
C GLY A 111 -2.02 -0.98 -10.73
N THR A 112 -1.51 -0.83 -9.50
CA THR A 112 -1.41 0.46 -8.83
C THR A 112 -0.05 0.65 -8.18
N THR A 113 0.51 1.85 -8.31
CA THR A 113 1.66 2.31 -7.53
C THR A 113 1.24 3.52 -6.70
N PHE A 114 1.27 3.35 -5.40
CA PHE A 114 1.02 4.42 -4.42
C PHE A 114 2.34 4.88 -3.84
N ILE A 115 2.61 6.19 -3.89
CA ILE A 115 3.81 6.80 -3.35
C ILE A 115 3.41 7.88 -2.35
N SER A 116 3.99 7.84 -1.15
CA SER A 116 3.88 8.90 -0.15
C SER A 116 5.27 9.43 0.18
N ARG A 117 5.41 10.75 0.19
CA ARG A 117 6.67 11.43 0.54
C ARG A 117 6.45 12.40 1.67
N ASN A 118 7.50 12.64 2.46
CA ASN A 118 7.55 13.68 3.48
C ASN A 118 6.37 13.62 4.47
N LEU A 119 6.17 12.46 5.07
CA LEU A 119 5.10 12.25 6.06
C LEU A 119 5.15 13.31 7.16
N PHE A 120 3.99 13.92 7.45
CA PHE A 120 3.81 15.01 8.40
C PHE A 120 4.58 16.30 8.07
N PHE A 121 4.84 16.57 6.77
CA PHE A 121 5.51 17.79 6.35
C PHE A 121 4.76 19.07 6.79
N ASN A 122 3.44 19.03 6.83
CA ASN A 122 2.53 20.12 7.20
C ASN A 122 1.97 20.02 8.63
N THR A 123 2.42 19.05 9.41
CA THR A 123 1.97 18.80 10.80
C THR A 123 3.16 18.58 11.73
N PRO A 124 3.97 19.64 12.04
CA PRO A 124 5.20 19.50 12.81
C PRO A 124 5.00 18.89 14.21
N ALA A 125 3.85 19.15 14.84
CA ALA A 125 3.52 18.56 16.13
C ALA A 125 3.45 17.03 16.06
N ARG A 126 2.78 16.47 15.02
CA ARG A 126 2.71 15.01 14.80
C ARG A 126 4.07 14.43 14.47
N ARG A 127 4.89 15.14 13.67
CA ARG A 127 6.23 14.70 13.29
C ARG A 127 7.13 14.50 14.51
N LYS A 128 6.98 15.29 15.57
CA LYS A 128 7.76 15.15 16.82
C LYS A 128 7.48 13.86 17.59
N PHE A 129 6.34 13.20 17.37
CA PHE A 129 6.00 11.93 18.02
C PHE A 129 6.55 10.70 17.29
N LEU A 130 7.07 10.85 16.07
CA LEU A 130 7.74 9.78 15.36
C LEU A 130 9.00 9.35 16.12
N LYS A 131 9.25 8.06 16.11
CA LYS A 131 10.48 7.50 16.67
C LYS A 131 11.64 7.70 15.69
N THR A 132 12.78 7.12 15.99
CA THR A 132 13.91 7.13 15.06
C THR A 132 13.60 6.33 13.81
N ALA A 133 14.23 6.67 12.68
CA ALA A 133 14.01 5.97 11.42
C ALA A 133 14.23 4.44 11.52
N PRO A 134 15.25 3.92 12.22
CA PRO A 134 15.39 2.48 12.45
C PRO A 134 14.22 1.86 13.23
N THR A 135 13.69 2.57 14.24
CA THR A 135 12.54 2.09 15.02
C THR A 135 11.26 2.02 14.17
N GLU A 136 10.98 3.08 13.41
CA GLU A 136 9.83 3.10 12.50
C GLU A 136 9.97 2.03 11.41
N ALA A 137 11.18 1.82 10.86
CA ALA A 137 11.45 0.74 9.92
C ALA A 137 11.20 -0.65 10.53
N GLY A 138 11.48 -0.82 11.83
CA GLY A 138 11.18 -2.06 12.57
C GLY A 138 9.68 -2.36 12.58
N TYR A 139 8.85 -1.38 12.92
CA TYR A 139 7.38 -1.55 12.90
C TYR A 139 6.85 -1.90 11.50
N VAL A 140 7.42 -1.32 10.45
CA VAL A 140 7.03 -1.68 9.07
C VAL A 140 7.48 -3.10 8.74
N SER A 141 8.68 -3.53 9.18
CA SER A 141 9.17 -4.91 8.98
C SER A 141 8.24 -5.92 9.64
N ASP A 142 7.86 -5.71 10.90
CA ASP A 142 6.93 -6.58 11.64
C ASP A 142 5.57 -6.68 10.94
N LEU A 143 5.08 -5.56 10.39
CA LEU A 143 3.86 -5.56 9.60
C LEU A 143 4.01 -6.36 8.30
N MET A 144 5.13 -6.22 7.59
CA MET A 144 5.39 -6.96 6.35
C MET A 144 5.46 -8.46 6.59
N GLU A 145 6.11 -8.90 7.67
CA GLU A 145 6.16 -10.31 8.08
C GLU A 145 4.76 -10.87 8.35
N ARG A 146 3.94 -10.15 9.13
CA ARG A 146 2.55 -10.55 9.41
C ARG A 146 1.71 -10.65 8.14
N MET A 147 1.83 -9.68 7.23
CA MET A 147 1.12 -9.69 5.96
C MET A 147 1.53 -10.88 5.09
N ALA A 148 2.82 -11.17 5.02
CA ALA A 148 3.36 -12.31 4.28
C ALA A 148 2.85 -13.65 4.82
N LEU A 149 2.79 -13.81 6.15
CA LEU A 149 2.30 -15.03 6.79
C LEU A 149 0.78 -15.21 6.66
N SER A 150 0.02 -14.10 6.64
CA SER A 150 -1.45 -14.15 6.50
C SER A 150 -1.92 -14.32 5.06
N HIS A 151 -1.05 -14.05 4.08
CA HIS A 151 -1.36 -14.14 2.64
C HIS A 151 -0.23 -14.90 1.91
N PRO A 152 -0.06 -16.20 2.14
CA PRO A 152 1.00 -16.99 1.51
C PRO A 152 0.83 -17.14 -0.01
N ASP A 153 -0.35 -16.86 -0.54
CA ASP A 153 -0.72 -16.82 -1.96
C ASP A 153 -0.29 -15.54 -2.68
N VAL A 154 0.18 -14.53 -1.93
CA VAL A 154 0.69 -13.27 -2.48
C VAL A 154 2.20 -13.20 -2.33
N SER A 155 2.91 -12.87 -3.41
CA SER A 155 4.34 -12.56 -3.36
C SER A 155 4.55 -11.17 -2.78
N PHE A 156 5.23 -11.09 -1.63
CA PHE A 156 5.65 -9.82 -1.04
C PHE A 156 7.14 -9.60 -1.23
N LYS A 157 7.48 -8.41 -1.68
CA LYS A 157 8.86 -7.91 -1.73
C LYS A 157 8.96 -6.64 -0.91
N PHE A 158 9.88 -6.61 0.05
CA PHE A 158 10.08 -5.45 0.92
C PHE A 158 11.52 -4.94 0.84
N LEU A 159 11.67 -3.65 0.56
CA LEU A 159 12.96 -2.97 0.48
C LEU A 159 13.04 -1.86 1.56
N LYS A 160 14.13 -1.85 2.30
CA LYS A 160 14.50 -0.79 3.25
C LYS A 160 15.74 -0.06 2.75
N ASP A 161 15.62 1.23 2.46
CA ASP A 161 16.71 2.06 1.96
C ASP A 161 17.47 1.41 0.77
N GLY A 162 16.71 0.78 -0.14
CA GLY A 162 17.22 0.11 -1.34
C GLY A 162 17.72 -1.32 -1.14
N VAL A 163 17.72 -1.83 0.10
CA VAL A 163 18.12 -3.21 0.40
C VAL A 163 16.89 -4.10 0.57
N GLU A 164 16.88 -5.26 -0.08
CA GLU A 164 15.82 -6.26 0.08
C GLU A 164 15.87 -6.86 1.49
N ALA A 165 14.77 -6.70 2.24
CA ALA A 165 14.63 -7.17 3.61
C ALA A 165 13.73 -8.40 3.72
N LEU A 166 12.77 -8.56 2.78
CA LEU A 166 11.85 -9.71 2.73
C LEU A 166 11.49 -9.98 1.27
N HIS A 167 11.40 -11.26 0.92
CA HIS A 167 10.83 -11.70 -0.35
C HIS A 167 10.16 -13.07 -0.20
N THR A 168 8.83 -13.12 -0.34
CA THR A 168 8.06 -14.37 -0.32
C THR A 168 7.64 -14.78 -1.72
N PRO A 169 7.54 -16.09 -2.02
CA PRO A 169 7.26 -16.57 -3.37
C PRO A 169 5.80 -16.37 -3.82
N GLY A 170 4.83 -16.31 -2.88
CA GLY A 170 3.41 -16.25 -3.23
C GLY A 170 2.87 -17.57 -3.82
N ASP A 171 3.40 -18.70 -3.36
CA ASP A 171 3.07 -20.04 -3.89
C ASP A 171 1.89 -20.71 -3.17
N GLY A 172 1.21 -19.99 -2.28
CA GLY A 172 0.10 -20.48 -1.46
C GLY A 172 0.50 -21.39 -0.31
N LYS A 173 1.81 -21.57 -0.06
CA LYS A 173 2.31 -22.44 1.00
C LYS A 173 2.78 -21.62 2.19
N LEU A 174 2.17 -21.88 3.35
CA LEU A 174 2.55 -21.20 4.58
C LEU A 174 4.01 -21.47 4.96
N ASP A 175 4.50 -22.70 4.75
CA ASP A 175 5.89 -23.09 5.04
C ASP A 175 6.90 -22.25 4.25
N SER A 176 6.59 -21.97 2.97
CA SER A 176 7.43 -21.11 2.13
C SER A 176 7.45 -19.67 2.64
N ALA A 177 6.32 -19.17 3.10
CA ALA A 177 6.21 -17.84 3.68
C ALA A 177 6.94 -17.76 5.03
N ILE A 178 6.82 -18.76 5.91
CA ILE A 178 7.54 -18.85 7.18
C ILE A 178 9.05 -18.87 6.93
N TYR A 179 9.51 -19.71 5.98
CA TYR A 179 10.92 -19.79 5.63
C TYR A 179 11.49 -18.45 5.15
N ALA A 180 10.74 -17.75 4.29
CA ALA A 180 11.15 -16.47 3.74
C ALA A 180 11.11 -15.34 4.79
N ALA A 181 10.12 -15.31 5.70
CA ALA A 181 9.92 -14.25 6.67
C ALA A 181 10.77 -14.45 7.94
N LEU A 182 10.88 -15.65 8.46
CA LEU A 182 11.48 -15.95 9.77
C LEU A 182 12.80 -16.74 9.69
N GLY A 183 13.19 -17.21 8.49
CA GLY A 183 14.42 -17.95 8.26
C GLY A 183 14.33 -19.45 8.53
N ARG A 184 15.45 -20.16 8.27
CA ARG A 184 15.52 -21.62 8.30
C ARG A 184 15.22 -22.24 9.66
N ASP A 185 15.59 -21.57 10.72
CA ASP A 185 15.51 -22.14 12.07
C ASP A 185 14.07 -22.27 12.57
N PHE A 186 13.19 -21.37 12.12
CA PHE A 186 11.75 -21.43 12.43
C PHE A 186 10.97 -22.43 11.55
N ALA A 187 11.43 -22.71 10.35
CA ALA A 187 10.75 -23.62 9.43
C ALA A 187 10.96 -25.11 9.76
N ARG A 188 11.81 -25.45 10.72
CA ARG A 188 12.16 -26.83 11.13
C ARG A 188 11.61 -27.25 12.49
N GLY A 189 10.89 -26.39 13.19
CA GLY A 189 10.18 -26.69 14.46
C GLY A 189 8.73 -27.02 14.20
#